data_27786ad61792dba3b30a587cbd614b75
#
_entry.id   27786ad61792dba3b30a587cbd614b75
#
_cell.length_a   1.000
_cell.length_b   1.000
_cell.length_c   1.000
_cell.angle_alpha   90.00
_cell.angle_beta   90.00
_cell.angle_gamma   90.00
#
_symmetry.space_group_name_H-M   'P 1'
#
loop_
_entity.id
_entity.type
_entity.pdbx_description
1 polymer ?
#
loop_
_entity_poly.entity_id
_entity_poly.type
_entity_poly.pdbx_seq_one_letter_code
_entity_poly.pdbx_strand_id
1 'polypeptide(L)'
;MSAALPTSSREWHLVARPHGWPKAEDFALREAAVAAPAEGRILVRNKYFSVDPYMRGRMNDVKSYTPPFKLDHPMDGGAVGEVIASNAEGFAVGDHVLHGLGWREIADVPAKHAVKVDPGLAPLSAYLGVLGMTGLTAYAGLFDVASFKEGDAVFVSGAAGAVGSQVGQLAKLRGASRVIGSAGSDEKVKLLVEEYGFDAAFNYKNGPVRDQLREAAPDGIDVYFDNVGGDHLEAAIGALNVHGRATICGMIAQYNATEPTPGPRNMALIIGKRLRLQGMLVGDHADLQPKFVEEVAGWLASGELKYRETTVEGIENGYDAFVGLLRGENTGKMIVSLA
;
A
#
# COMPACT_ATOMS: atom_id res chain seq x y z
N MET A 1 24.09 -12.12 -28.74
CA MET A 1 23.08 -11.68 -29.72
C MET A 1 22.01 -10.96 -28.90
N SER A 2 21.77 -9.66 -29.15
CA SER A 2 20.68 -8.94 -28.49
C SER A 2 19.36 -9.58 -28.94
N ALA A 3 18.53 -10.00 -27.98
CA ALA A 3 17.20 -10.51 -28.32
C ALA A 3 16.41 -9.40 -29.04
N ALA A 4 15.63 -9.75 -30.05
CA ALA A 4 14.77 -8.79 -30.72
C ALA A 4 13.79 -8.17 -29.72
N LEU A 5 13.58 -6.86 -29.80
CA LEU A 5 12.60 -6.17 -28.95
C LEU A 5 11.18 -6.69 -29.26
N PRO A 6 10.31 -6.79 -28.26
CA PRO A 6 8.90 -7.08 -28.49
C PRO A 6 8.28 -5.97 -29.37
N THR A 7 7.36 -6.34 -30.24
CA THR A 7 6.67 -5.39 -31.14
C THR A 7 5.37 -4.88 -30.56
N SER A 8 4.82 -5.56 -29.55
CA SER A 8 3.59 -5.16 -28.87
C SER A 8 3.65 -5.45 -27.38
N SER A 9 2.76 -4.82 -26.62
CA SER A 9 2.57 -4.91 -25.19
C SER A 9 1.09 -4.85 -24.88
N ARG A 10 0.60 -5.69 -23.97
CA ARG A 10 -0.75 -5.57 -23.42
C ARG A 10 -0.75 -4.55 -22.29
N GLU A 11 -1.82 -3.75 -22.21
CA GLU A 11 -1.95 -2.73 -21.17
C GLU A 11 -3.41 -2.50 -20.79
N TRP A 12 -3.66 -2.25 -19.50
CA TRP A 12 -4.98 -1.95 -18.96
C TRP A 12 -5.32 -0.48 -19.08
N HIS A 13 -6.47 -0.20 -19.68
CA HIS A 13 -7.05 1.14 -19.79
C HIS A 13 -8.28 1.26 -18.91
N LEU A 14 -8.47 2.39 -18.24
CA LEU A 14 -9.75 2.77 -17.69
C LEU A 14 -10.60 3.36 -18.83
N VAL A 15 -11.73 2.74 -19.15
CA VAL A 15 -12.60 3.17 -20.27
C VAL A 15 -13.90 3.81 -19.81
N ALA A 16 -14.27 3.60 -18.54
CA ALA A 16 -15.39 4.28 -17.90
C ALA A 16 -15.07 4.59 -16.43
N ARG A 17 -15.76 5.58 -15.86
CA ARG A 17 -15.58 5.92 -14.44
C ARG A 17 -16.54 5.11 -13.57
N PRO A 18 -16.04 4.27 -12.65
CA PRO A 18 -16.86 3.46 -11.78
C PRO A 18 -17.76 4.31 -10.88
N HIS A 19 -19.05 4.00 -10.81
CA HIS A 19 -19.93 4.48 -9.77
C HIS A 19 -20.13 3.39 -8.71
N GLY A 20 -19.65 3.61 -7.50
CA GLY A 20 -19.55 2.55 -6.50
C GLY A 20 -18.40 1.59 -6.77
N TRP A 21 -18.66 0.29 -6.75
CA TRP A 21 -17.66 -0.74 -7.03
C TRP A 21 -17.23 -0.73 -8.50
N PRO A 22 -15.91 -0.82 -8.79
CA PRO A 22 -15.41 -1.01 -10.14
C PRO A 22 -15.97 -2.30 -10.76
N LYS A 23 -16.34 -2.25 -12.03
CA LYS A 23 -16.86 -3.37 -12.80
C LYS A 23 -15.92 -3.69 -13.96
N ALA A 24 -15.94 -4.91 -14.45
CA ALA A 24 -15.10 -5.33 -15.57
C ALA A 24 -15.27 -4.43 -16.82
N GLU A 25 -16.48 -3.95 -17.06
CA GLU A 25 -16.83 -3.05 -18.17
C GLU A 25 -16.21 -1.65 -18.07
N ASP A 26 -15.72 -1.25 -16.89
CA ASP A 26 -15.00 0.02 -16.69
C ASP A 26 -13.56 -0.05 -17.22
N PHE A 27 -13.08 -1.23 -17.56
CA PHE A 27 -11.69 -1.51 -17.93
C PHE A 27 -11.60 -2.21 -19.29
N ALA A 28 -10.49 -1.99 -19.99
CA ALA A 28 -10.17 -2.72 -21.22
C ALA A 28 -8.68 -3.10 -21.24
N LEU A 29 -8.40 -4.38 -21.47
CA LEU A 29 -7.05 -4.84 -21.79
C LEU A 29 -6.83 -4.64 -23.29
N ARG A 30 -5.85 -3.80 -23.67
CA ARG A 30 -5.56 -3.43 -25.05
C ARG A 30 -4.14 -3.79 -25.42
N GLU A 31 -3.91 -4.01 -26.69
CA GLU A 31 -2.58 -4.18 -27.25
C GLU A 31 -2.07 -2.83 -27.82
N ALA A 32 -0.84 -2.48 -27.47
CA ALA A 32 -0.16 -1.28 -27.93
C ALA A 32 1.16 -1.64 -28.62
N ALA A 33 1.53 -0.87 -29.65
CA ALA A 33 2.80 -1.06 -30.32
C ALA A 33 3.97 -0.61 -29.43
N VAL A 34 5.06 -1.37 -29.45
CA VAL A 34 6.30 -1.03 -28.76
C VAL A 34 7.32 -0.49 -29.77
N ALA A 35 7.84 0.70 -29.49
CA ALA A 35 8.90 1.34 -30.28
C ALA A 35 10.23 1.33 -29.52
N ALA A 36 11.35 1.53 -30.24
CA ALA A 36 12.64 1.74 -29.59
C ALA A 36 12.60 3.02 -28.73
N PRO A 37 13.30 3.04 -27.56
CA PRO A 37 13.24 4.17 -26.64
C PRO A 37 13.91 5.41 -27.24
N ALA A 38 13.24 6.56 -27.10
CA ALA A 38 13.81 7.85 -27.45
C ALA A 38 14.94 8.22 -26.47
N GLU A 39 15.70 9.30 -26.79
CA GLU A 39 16.76 9.80 -25.91
C GLU A 39 16.25 10.10 -24.50
N GLY A 40 17.01 9.71 -23.49
CA GLY A 40 16.64 9.82 -22.06
C GLY A 40 15.60 8.83 -21.58
N ARG A 41 15.30 7.77 -22.35
CA ARG A 41 14.28 6.77 -22.02
C ARG A 41 14.83 5.35 -22.04
N ILE A 42 14.16 4.48 -21.33
CA ILE A 42 14.44 3.04 -21.26
C ILE A 42 13.17 2.24 -21.52
N LEU A 43 13.28 1.09 -22.17
CA LEU A 43 12.19 0.12 -22.21
C LEU A 43 12.37 -0.90 -21.09
N VAL A 44 11.34 -1.08 -20.30
CA VAL A 44 11.31 -2.01 -19.17
C VAL A 44 10.28 -3.10 -19.45
N ARG A 45 10.70 -4.35 -19.36
CA ARG A 45 9.79 -5.49 -19.27
C ARG A 45 9.38 -5.63 -17.81
N ASN A 46 8.14 -5.25 -17.49
CA ASN A 46 7.60 -5.40 -16.16
C ASN A 46 7.57 -6.87 -15.75
N LYS A 47 8.07 -7.17 -14.56
CA LYS A 47 7.96 -8.51 -13.93
C LYS A 47 6.79 -8.54 -12.96
N TYR A 48 6.56 -7.44 -12.27
CA TYR A 48 5.44 -7.26 -11.35
C TYR A 48 4.91 -5.85 -11.45
N PHE A 49 3.60 -5.71 -11.27
CA PHE A 49 3.01 -4.41 -10.96
C PHE A 49 2.13 -4.48 -9.72
N SER A 50 2.01 -3.34 -9.06
CA SER A 50 1.25 -3.13 -7.85
C SER A 50 -0.20 -2.81 -8.17
N VAL A 51 -1.13 -3.36 -7.39
CA VAL A 51 -2.48 -2.83 -7.24
C VAL A 51 -2.62 -2.25 -5.84
N ASP A 52 -3.16 -1.04 -5.75
CA ASP A 52 -3.20 -0.26 -4.51
C ASP A 52 -4.56 0.41 -4.32
N PRO A 53 -5.07 0.52 -3.07
CA PRO A 53 -6.40 1.06 -2.81
C PRO A 53 -6.60 2.51 -3.30
N TYR A 54 -5.54 3.35 -3.27
CA TYR A 54 -5.62 4.74 -3.72
C TYR A 54 -6.01 4.88 -5.20
N MET A 55 -5.76 3.85 -6.01
CA MET A 55 -6.12 3.82 -7.42
C MET A 55 -7.63 3.95 -7.63
N ARG A 56 -8.47 3.49 -6.67
CA ARG A 56 -9.92 3.69 -6.72
C ARG A 56 -10.30 5.17 -6.74
N GLY A 57 -9.63 5.98 -5.92
CA GLY A 57 -9.84 7.43 -5.89
C GLY A 57 -9.46 8.11 -7.21
N ARG A 58 -8.40 7.62 -7.88
CA ARG A 58 -7.96 8.12 -9.20
C ARG A 58 -8.90 7.79 -10.35
N MET A 59 -9.84 6.87 -10.16
CA MET A 59 -10.88 6.56 -11.16
C MET A 59 -12.00 7.61 -11.15
N ASN A 60 -12.11 8.43 -10.12
CA ASN A 60 -13.04 9.55 -10.06
C ASN A 60 -12.45 10.78 -10.76
N ASP A 61 -13.31 11.61 -11.38
CA ASP A 61 -12.87 12.85 -12.05
C ASP A 61 -12.91 14.03 -11.06
N VAL A 62 -12.05 13.94 -10.05
CA VAL A 62 -11.94 14.97 -9.01
C VAL A 62 -10.48 15.34 -8.79
N LYS A 63 -10.24 16.63 -8.52
CA LYS A 63 -8.90 17.09 -8.13
C LYS A 63 -8.53 16.52 -6.77
N SER A 64 -7.39 15.86 -6.69
CA SER A 64 -6.84 15.27 -5.47
C SER A 64 -5.33 15.45 -5.42
N TYR A 65 -4.65 14.85 -4.44
CA TYR A 65 -3.18 14.86 -4.31
C TYR A 65 -2.46 14.16 -5.47
N THR A 66 -3.15 13.29 -6.21
CA THR A 66 -2.66 12.67 -7.44
C THR A 66 -3.69 12.87 -8.56
N PRO A 67 -3.27 13.08 -9.82
CA PRO A 67 -4.19 13.26 -10.92
C PRO A 67 -5.10 12.05 -11.13
N PRO A 68 -6.35 12.25 -11.56
CA PRO A 68 -7.22 11.15 -11.97
C PRO A 68 -6.63 10.40 -13.18
N PHE A 69 -6.96 9.11 -13.31
CA PHE A 69 -6.70 8.38 -14.54
C PHE A 69 -7.45 9.02 -15.71
N LYS A 70 -6.80 9.12 -16.86
CA LYS A 70 -7.45 9.57 -18.09
C LYS A 70 -8.19 8.39 -18.71
N LEU A 71 -9.41 8.64 -19.19
CA LEU A 71 -10.15 7.61 -19.92
C LEU A 71 -9.46 7.28 -21.24
N ASP A 72 -9.54 6.02 -21.64
CA ASP A 72 -8.91 5.46 -22.84
C ASP A 72 -7.37 5.60 -22.89
N HIS A 73 -6.75 5.77 -21.74
CA HIS A 73 -5.29 5.76 -21.57
C HIS A 73 -4.87 4.64 -20.63
N PRO A 74 -3.62 4.13 -20.79
CA PRO A 74 -3.09 3.13 -19.88
C PRO A 74 -3.09 3.64 -18.44
N MET A 75 -3.55 2.80 -17.52
CA MET A 75 -3.41 3.08 -16.10
C MET A 75 -1.93 3.03 -15.70
N ASP A 76 -1.61 3.67 -14.62
CA ASP A 76 -0.27 3.70 -14.03
C ASP A 76 -0.30 3.28 -12.55
N GLY A 77 0.86 2.95 -12.01
CA GLY A 77 1.09 2.50 -10.64
C GLY A 77 2.49 1.93 -10.51
N GLY A 78 2.89 1.55 -9.31
CA GLY A 78 4.20 0.95 -9.07
C GLY A 78 4.42 -0.30 -9.92
N ALA A 79 5.60 -0.42 -10.52
CA ALA A 79 6.05 -1.62 -11.22
C ALA A 79 7.56 -1.82 -11.03
N VAL A 80 7.98 -3.06 -11.06
CA VAL A 80 9.39 -3.46 -11.08
C VAL A 80 9.64 -4.40 -12.25
N GLY A 81 10.73 -4.18 -12.98
CA GLY A 81 11.04 -4.96 -14.16
C GLY A 81 12.50 -4.84 -14.59
N GLU A 82 12.79 -5.48 -15.71
CA GLU A 82 14.11 -5.55 -16.33
C GLU A 82 14.21 -4.60 -17.52
N VAL A 83 15.26 -3.82 -17.60
CA VAL A 83 15.57 -2.97 -18.75
C VAL A 83 15.93 -3.85 -19.95
N ILE A 84 15.12 -3.78 -21.02
CA ILE A 84 15.33 -4.57 -22.25
C ILE A 84 15.92 -3.72 -23.40
N ALA A 85 15.84 -2.40 -23.29
CA ALA A 85 16.55 -1.45 -24.17
C ALA A 85 16.78 -0.13 -23.42
N SER A 86 17.88 0.54 -23.71
CA SER A 86 18.22 1.84 -23.11
C SER A 86 18.74 2.81 -24.15
N ASN A 87 18.24 4.05 -24.10
CA ASN A 87 18.78 5.21 -24.76
C ASN A 87 18.98 6.34 -23.73
N ALA A 88 19.45 5.96 -22.53
CA ALA A 88 19.67 6.86 -21.41
C ALA A 88 20.98 6.51 -20.71
N GLU A 89 21.72 7.52 -20.29
CA GLU A 89 22.90 7.36 -19.46
C GLU A 89 22.54 6.76 -18.11
N GLY A 90 23.40 5.91 -17.58
CA GLY A 90 23.25 5.30 -16.26
C GLY A 90 22.37 4.05 -16.24
N PHE A 91 21.74 3.62 -17.34
CA PHE A 91 20.92 2.41 -17.43
C PHE A 91 21.40 1.50 -18.57
N ALA A 92 21.57 0.22 -18.26
CA ALA A 92 21.96 -0.82 -19.21
C ALA A 92 20.90 -1.90 -19.30
N VAL A 93 20.89 -2.63 -20.42
CA VAL A 93 20.07 -3.84 -20.59
C VAL A 93 20.45 -4.85 -19.51
N GLY A 94 19.45 -5.42 -18.84
CA GLY A 94 19.60 -6.33 -17.71
C GLY A 94 19.53 -5.64 -16.33
N ASP A 95 19.60 -4.30 -16.25
CA ASP A 95 19.33 -3.59 -14.99
C ASP A 95 17.88 -3.84 -14.54
N HIS A 96 17.68 -3.98 -13.23
CA HIS A 96 16.35 -4.02 -12.64
C HIS A 96 15.96 -2.66 -12.10
N VAL A 97 14.73 -2.23 -12.39
CA VAL A 97 14.26 -0.89 -12.02
C VAL A 97 12.85 -0.90 -11.44
N LEU A 98 12.64 -0.03 -10.44
CA LEU A 98 11.34 0.37 -9.92
C LEU A 98 10.89 1.65 -10.62
N HIS A 99 9.64 1.72 -11.05
CA HIS A 99 9.05 2.90 -11.71
C HIS A 99 7.53 2.97 -11.53
N GLY A 100 6.89 4.01 -12.05
CA GLY A 100 5.45 4.27 -11.89
C GLY A 100 4.55 3.84 -13.05
N LEU A 101 5.06 3.13 -14.08
CA LEU A 101 4.29 2.73 -15.25
C LEU A 101 3.92 1.24 -15.22
N GLY A 102 3.19 0.84 -14.20
CA GLY A 102 2.55 -0.49 -14.09
C GLY A 102 1.34 -0.63 -15.00
N TRP A 103 0.56 -1.70 -14.80
CA TRP A 103 -0.63 -2.06 -15.57
C TRP A 103 -0.36 -2.32 -17.06
N ARG A 104 0.88 -2.68 -17.40
CA ARG A 104 1.33 -3.04 -18.76
C ARG A 104 2.51 -4.00 -18.70
N GLU A 105 2.73 -4.73 -19.80
CA GLU A 105 3.84 -5.69 -19.90
C GLU A 105 5.17 -4.98 -20.21
N ILE A 106 5.15 -4.03 -21.13
CA ILE A 106 6.33 -3.24 -21.52
C ILE A 106 6.07 -1.77 -21.25
N ALA A 107 6.96 -1.14 -20.51
CA ALA A 107 6.88 0.28 -20.19
C ALA A 107 8.01 1.07 -20.86
N ASP A 108 7.66 2.13 -21.60
CA ASP A 108 8.61 3.14 -22.04
C ASP A 108 8.74 4.21 -20.95
N VAL A 109 9.84 4.15 -20.20
CA VAL A 109 10.03 4.91 -18.95
C VAL A 109 11.04 6.02 -19.15
N PRO A 110 10.72 7.29 -18.83
CA PRO A 110 11.74 8.33 -18.71
C PRO A 110 12.76 7.92 -17.62
N ALA A 111 14.05 7.85 -17.95
CA ALA A 111 15.09 7.36 -17.05
C ALA A 111 15.12 8.09 -15.69
N LYS A 112 14.82 9.39 -15.67
CA LYS A 112 14.71 10.20 -14.44
C LYS A 112 13.60 9.75 -13.47
N HIS A 113 12.68 8.90 -13.91
CA HIS A 113 11.59 8.33 -13.10
C HIS A 113 11.79 6.84 -12.81
N ALA A 114 12.95 6.29 -13.15
CA ALA A 114 13.34 4.93 -12.83
C ALA A 114 14.38 4.92 -11.71
N VAL A 115 14.23 3.99 -10.77
CA VAL A 115 15.18 3.78 -9.68
C VAL A 115 15.72 2.36 -9.80
N LYS A 116 17.06 2.22 -9.87
CA LYS A 116 17.68 0.89 -9.88
C LYS A 116 17.40 0.17 -8.56
N VAL A 117 17.11 -1.11 -8.66
CA VAL A 117 16.91 -2.00 -7.50
C VAL A 117 17.85 -3.20 -7.60
N ASP A 118 18.28 -3.68 -6.45
CA ASP A 118 19.21 -4.82 -6.36
C ASP A 118 18.44 -6.12 -6.08
N PRO A 119 18.34 -7.05 -7.04
CA PRO A 119 17.71 -8.33 -6.83
C PRO A 119 18.48 -9.25 -5.86
N GLY A 120 19.73 -8.91 -5.54
CA GLY A 120 20.54 -9.61 -4.52
C GLY A 120 20.17 -9.22 -3.09
N LEU A 121 19.58 -8.04 -2.88
CA LEU A 121 19.15 -7.59 -1.56
C LEU A 121 17.79 -8.23 -1.17
N ALA A 122 16.85 -8.29 -2.10
CA ALA A 122 15.52 -8.86 -1.88
C ALA A 122 14.88 -9.30 -3.20
N PRO A 123 13.85 -10.17 -3.18
CA PRO A 123 13.02 -10.44 -4.35
C PRO A 123 12.47 -9.15 -4.96
N LEU A 124 12.38 -9.10 -6.29
CA LEU A 124 11.93 -7.88 -6.99
C LEU A 124 10.55 -7.39 -6.53
N SER A 125 9.64 -8.30 -6.20
CA SER A 125 8.31 -7.97 -5.69
C SER A 125 8.35 -7.17 -4.38
N ALA A 126 9.34 -7.42 -3.52
CA ALA A 126 9.51 -6.72 -2.24
C ALA A 126 9.66 -5.19 -2.39
N TYR A 127 10.19 -4.74 -3.54
CA TYR A 127 10.31 -3.31 -3.87
C TYR A 127 8.96 -2.63 -4.19
N LEU A 128 7.89 -3.41 -4.39
CA LEU A 128 6.51 -2.90 -4.48
C LEU A 128 5.77 -2.93 -3.12
N GLY A 129 6.37 -3.58 -2.14
CA GLY A 129 5.79 -3.83 -0.82
C GLY A 129 6.67 -3.33 0.31
N VAL A 130 7.28 -4.30 1.01
CA VAL A 130 8.02 -4.09 2.26
C VAL A 130 9.23 -3.15 2.14
N LEU A 131 9.91 -3.13 1.01
CA LEU A 131 11.02 -2.19 0.71
C LEU A 131 10.59 -1.03 -0.21
N GLY A 132 9.30 -0.93 -0.53
CA GLY A 132 8.73 0.07 -1.42
C GLY A 132 7.82 1.07 -0.72
N MET A 133 6.86 1.59 -1.51
CA MET A 133 5.94 2.63 -1.07
C MET A 133 5.17 2.26 0.21
N THR A 134 4.65 1.03 0.31
CA THR A 134 3.85 0.62 1.48
C THR A 134 4.69 0.47 2.74
N GLY A 135 5.95 0.04 2.61
CA GLY A 135 6.90 0.00 3.71
C GLY A 135 7.26 1.38 4.22
N LEU A 136 7.63 2.29 3.30
CA LEU A 136 7.90 3.67 3.68
C LEU A 136 6.67 4.35 4.28
N THR A 137 5.46 4.04 3.79
CA THR A 137 4.21 4.54 4.37
C THR A 137 4.05 4.10 5.82
N ALA A 138 4.30 2.82 6.12
CA ALA A 138 4.24 2.30 7.47
C ALA A 138 5.29 2.97 8.37
N TYR A 139 6.52 3.08 7.89
CA TYR A 139 7.64 3.68 8.61
C TYR A 139 7.42 5.16 8.91
N ALA A 140 7.16 5.97 7.90
CA ALA A 140 6.92 7.40 8.06
C ALA A 140 5.67 7.71 8.88
N GLY A 141 4.57 6.99 8.60
CA GLY A 141 3.31 7.19 9.30
C GLY A 141 3.40 6.86 10.79
N LEU A 142 4.18 5.86 11.17
CA LEU A 142 4.37 5.49 12.57
C LEU A 142 5.36 6.43 13.28
N PHE A 143 6.55 6.61 12.72
CA PHE A 143 7.66 7.27 13.42
C PHE A 143 7.65 8.78 13.29
N ASP A 144 7.31 9.31 12.12
CA ASP A 144 7.29 10.74 11.88
C ASP A 144 5.92 11.34 12.17
N VAL A 145 4.87 10.87 11.48
CA VAL A 145 3.52 11.45 11.59
C VAL A 145 2.90 11.16 12.96
N ALA A 146 2.83 9.91 13.41
CA ALA A 146 2.30 9.56 14.73
C ALA A 146 3.27 9.95 15.85
N SER A 147 4.55 10.18 15.55
CA SER A 147 5.59 10.43 16.56
C SER A 147 5.58 9.35 17.64
N PHE A 148 5.61 8.08 17.19
CA PHE A 148 5.62 6.91 18.06
C PHE A 148 6.78 6.98 19.06
N LYS A 149 6.53 6.51 20.27
CA LYS A 149 7.50 6.42 21.37
C LYS A 149 7.51 5.02 21.94
N GLU A 150 8.65 4.58 22.42
CA GLU A 150 8.76 3.37 23.24
C GLU A 150 7.75 3.41 24.39
N GLY A 151 7.06 2.29 24.61
CA GLY A 151 6.00 2.17 25.60
C GLY A 151 4.59 2.54 25.10
N ASP A 152 4.43 3.14 23.92
CA ASP A 152 3.10 3.42 23.36
C ASP A 152 2.31 2.12 23.09
N ALA A 153 1.01 2.16 23.37
CA ALA A 153 0.05 1.16 22.90
C ALA A 153 -0.47 1.57 21.52
N VAL A 154 -0.37 0.67 20.53
CA VAL A 154 -0.67 0.96 19.12
C VAL A 154 -1.85 0.13 18.63
N PHE A 155 -2.84 0.78 18.02
CA PHE A 155 -3.89 0.12 17.26
C PHE A 155 -3.72 0.36 15.77
N VAL A 156 -3.86 -0.71 14.99
CA VAL A 156 -3.72 -0.68 13.52
C VAL A 156 -4.99 -1.23 12.88
N SER A 157 -5.69 -0.45 12.08
CA SER A 157 -6.78 -0.95 11.25
C SER A 157 -6.27 -1.50 9.92
N GLY A 158 -6.95 -2.52 9.37
CA GLY A 158 -6.47 -3.21 8.18
C GLY A 158 -5.08 -3.84 8.38
N ALA A 159 -4.87 -4.38 9.58
CA ALA A 159 -3.55 -4.79 10.07
C ALA A 159 -2.89 -5.92 9.27
N ALA A 160 -3.65 -6.76 8.55
CA ALA A 160 -3.10 -7.83 7.72
C ALA A 160 -2.78 -7.39 6.27
N GLY A 161 -2.97 -6.10 5.94
CA GLY A 161 -2.62 -5.52 4.64
C GLY A 161 -1.14 -5.13 4.54
N ALA A 162 -0.72 -4.64 3.36
CA ALA A 162 0.66 -4.30 3.06
C ALA A 162 1.29 -3.26 4.01
N VAL A 163 0.53 -2.23 4.38
CA VAL A 163 0.97 -1.19 5.33
C VAL A 163 0.79 -1.66 6.77
N GLY A 164 -0.42 -2.13 7.10
CA GLY A 164 -0.77 -2.42 8.49
C GLY A 164 0.07 -3.51 9.14
N SER A 165 0.43 -4.57 8.38
CA SER A 165 1.29 -5.65 8.88
C SER A 165 2.69 -5.18 9.25
N GLN A 166 3.19 -4.18 8.56
CA GLN A 166 4.49 -3.58 8.85
C GLN A 166 4.41 -2.61 10.03
N VAL A 167 3.37 -1.77 10.10
CA VAL A 167 3.18 -0.84 11.24
C VAL A 167 3.24 -1.57 12.56
N GLY A 168 2.50 -2.68 12.69
CA GLY A 168 2.49 -3.42 13.96
C GLY A 168 3.83 -4.04 14.32
N GLN A 169 4.52 -4.65 13.34
CA GLN A 169 5.85 -5.23 13.57
C GLN A 169 6.90 -4.14 13.88
N LEU A 170 6.90 -3.02 13.16
CA LEU A 170 7.77 -1.89 13.42
C LEU A 170 7.55 -1.32 14.83
N ALA A 171 6.29 -1.21 15.27
CA ALA A 171 5.97 -0.78 16.62
C ALA A 171 6.54 -1.76 17.67
N LYS A 172 6.42 -3.08 17.47
CA LYS A 172 7.01 -4.10 18.37
C LYS A 172 8.54 -3.97 18.40
N LEU A 173 9.21 -3.88 17.25
CA LEU A 173 10.66 -3.74 17.15
C LEU A 173 11.19 -2.47 17.83
N ARG A 174 10.34 -1.46 17.98
CA ARG A 174 10.65 -0.18 18.66
C ARG A 174 10.07 -0.07 20.07
N GLY A 175 9.67 -1.18 20.68
CA GLY A 175 9.31 -1.24 22.10
C GLY A 175 7.90 -0.76 22.43
N ALA A 176 6.92 -0.96 21.51
CA ALA A 176 5.52 -0.76 21.85
C ALA A 176 5.12 -1.63 23.05
N SER A 177 4.40 -1.05 24.02
CA SER A 177 3.88 -1.80 25.18
C SER A 177 2.80 -2.80 24.78
N ARG A 178 2.02 -2.45 23.74
CA ARG A 178 0.95 -3.29 23.19
C ARG A 178 0.68 -2.94 21.74
N VAL A 179 0.51 -3.94 20.89
CA VAL A 179 0.11 -3.78 19.49
C VAL A 179 -1.18 -4.55 19.24
N ILE A 180 -2.21 -3.85 18.81
CA ILE A 180 -3.54 -4.37 18.52
C ILE A 180 -3.83 -4.24 17.04
N GLY A 181 -4.39 -5.27 16.41
CA GLY A 181 -4.77 -5.27 15.02
C GLY A 181 -6.24 -5.56 14.77
N SER A 182 -6.81 -4.98 13.71
CA SER A 182 -8.10 -5.45 13.18
C SER A 182 -7.92 -5.97 11.75
N ALA A 183 -8.59 -7.08 11.45
CA ALA A 183 -8.57 -7.71 10.13
C ALA A 183 -9.97 -8.24 9.75
N GLY A 184 -10.15 -8.68 8.50
CA GLY A 184 -11.46 -9.07 7.98
C GLY A 184 -11.72 -10.59 7.95
N SER A 185 -10.85 -11.41 8.55
CA SER A 185 -11.07 -12.84 8.72
C SER A 185 -10.31 -13.38 9.93
N ASP A 186 -10.74 -14.53 10.46
CA ASP A 186 -10.11 -15.15 11.62
C ASP A 186 -8.71 -15.71 11.30
N GLU A 187 -8.47 -16.14 10.05
CA GLU A 187 -7.14 -16.56 9.59
C GLU A 187 -6.16 -15.39 9.62
N LYS A 188 -6.61 -14.19 9.24
CA LYS A 188 -5.78 -12.98 9.32
C LYS A 188 -5.52 -12.56 10.75
N VAL A 189 -6.51 -12.70 11.64
CA VAL A 189 -6.32 -12.48 13.09
C VAL A 189 -5.26 -13.41 13.64
N LYS A 190 -5.35 -14.71 13.30
CA LYS A 190 -4.37 -15.71 13.71
C LYS A 190 -2.95 -15.37 13.20
N LEU A 191 -2.82 -14.98 11.92
CA LEU A 191 -1.56 -14.54 11.33
C LEU A 191 -0.93 -13.37 12.10
N LEU A 192 -1.74 -12.35 12.45
CA LEU A 192 -1.26 -11.18 13.18
C LEU A 192 -0.66 -11.57 14.54
N VAL A 193 -1.34 -12.44 15.29
CA VAL A 193 -0.89 -12.82 16.62
C VAL A 193 0.26 -13.83 16.58
N GLU A 194 0.12 -14.91 15.78
CA GLU A 194 1.07 -16.02 15.81
C GLU A 194 2.34 -15.78 15.01
N GLU A 195 2.26 -15.00 13.90
CA GLU A 195 3.41 -14.81 13.04
C GLU A 195 4.01 -13.40 13.12
N TYR A 196 3.16 -12.37 13.27
CA TYR A 196 3.61 -10.97 13.28
C TYR A 196 3.76 -10.39 14.68
N GLY A 197 3.45 -11.18 15.74
CA GLY A 197 3.71 -10.81 17.11
C GLY A 197 2.82 -9.70 17.68
N PHE A 198 1.64 -9.50 17.12
CA PHE A 198 0.64 -8.62 17.72
C PHE A 198 0.18 -9.20 19.05
N ASP A 199 0.00 -8.37 20.08
CA ASP A 199 -0.44 -8.80 21.39
C ASP A 199 -1.92 -9.16 21.43
N ALA A 200 -2.73 -8.55 20.55
CA ALA A 200 -4.14 -8.86 20.33
C ALA A 200 -4.54 -8.51 18.89
N ALA A 201 -5.51 -9.24 18.39
CA ALA A 201 -6.16 -8.89 17.12
C ALA A 201 -7.62 -9.35 17.14
N PHE A 202 -8.47 -8.69 16.34
CA PHE A 202 -9.87 -9.07 16.23
C PHE A 202 -10.37 -9.00 14.78
N ASN A 203 -11.36 -9.85 14.50
CA ASN A 203 -12.09 -9.82 13.24
C ASN A 203 -13.24 -8.82 13.35
N TYR A 204 -13.12 -7.68 12.65
CA TYR A 204 -14.11 -6.60 12.71
C TYR A 204 -15.51 -7.01 12.24
N LYS A 205 -15.64 -8.16 11.55
CA LYS A 205 -16.93 -8.70 11.11
C LYS A 205 -17.69 -9.45 12.21
N ASN A 206 -17.01 -9.82 13.30
CA ASN A 206 -17.59 -10.60 14.40
C ASN A 206 -18.34 -9.74 15.42
N GLY A 207 -18.37 -8.41 15.27
CA GLY A 207 -19.11 -7.51 16.15
C GLY A 207 -18.66 -6.06 16.02
N PRO A 208 -19.26 -5.14 16.80
CA PRO A 208 -18.91 -3.73 16.76
C PRO A 208 -17.42 -3.49 17.07
N VAL A 209 -16.73 -2.76 16.20
CA VAL A 209 -15.28 -2.45 16.33
C VAL A 209 -15.00 -1.82 17.70
N ARG A 210 -15.86 -0.90 18.16
CA ARG A 210 -15.70 -0.22 19.46
C ARG A 210 -15.63 -1.21 20.63
N ASP A 211 -16.49 -2.21 20.65
CA ASP A 211 -16.56 -3.14 21.78
C ASP A 211 -15.38 -4.12 21.77
N GLN A 212 -15.00 -4.61 20.57
CA GLN A 212 -13.83 -5.46 20.40
C GLN A 212 -12.52 -4.71 20.71
N LEU A 213 -12.39 -3.44 20.28
CA LEU A 213 -11.21 -2.63 20.60
C LEU A 213 -11.11 -2.35 22.10
N ARG A 214 -12.23 -2.07 22.78
CA ARG A 214 -12.24 -1.87 24.24
C ARG A 214 -11.77 -3.12 24.99
N GLU A 215 -12.15 -4.31 24.54
CA GLU A 215 -11.69 -5.57 25.11
C GLU A 215 -10.20 -5.80 24.85
N ALA A 216 -9.73 -5.55 23.61
CA ALA A 216 -8.33 -5.72 23.22
C ALA A 216 -7.39 -4.67 23.83
N ALA A 217 -7.90 -3.48 24.18
CA ALA A 217 -7.15 -2.34 24.72
C ALA A 217 -7.82 -1.80 26.00
N PRO A 218 -7.81 -2.56 27.12
CA PRO A 218 -8.49 -2.14 28.35
C PRO A 218 -7.92 -0.84 28.94
N ASP A 219 -6.63 -0.56 28.73
CA ASP A 219 -5.95 0.65 29.21
C ASP A 219 -5.92 1.78 28.15
N GLY A 220 -6.66 1.62 27.04
CA GLY A 220 -6.67 2.56 25.91
C GLY A 220 -5.50 2.35 24.94
N ILE A 221 -5.34 3.30 24.04
CA ILE A 221 -4.27 3.31 23.02
C ILE A 221 -3.62 4.69 22.99
N ASP A 222 -2.35 4.77 22.60
CA ASP A 222 -1.61 6.02 22.46
C ASP A 222 -1.46 6.44 21.00
N VAL A 223 -1.38 5.45 20.11
CA VAL A 223 -1.27 5.64 18.66
C VAL A 223 -2.33 4.82 17.93
N TYR A 224 -2.97 5.47 16.96
CA TYR A 224 -3.82 4.80 15.99
C TYR A 224 -3.25 4.98 14.58
N PHE A 225 -3.10 3.89 13.84
CA PHE A 225 -2.74 3.92 12.42
C PHE A 225 -3.96 3.53 11.58
N ASP A 226 -4.51 4.51 10.88
CA ASP A 226 -5.78 4.36 10.16
C ASP A 226 -5.58 4.05 8.66
N ASN A 227 -5.97 2.84 8.26
CA ASN A 227 -6.07 2.43 6.86
C ASN A 227 -7.54 2.32 6.39
N VAL A 228 -8.51 2.43 7.30
CA VAL A 228 -9.90 2.03 7.05
C VAL A 228 -10.90 3.18 7.14
N GLY A 229 -10.77 4.06 8.15
CA GLY A 229 -11.76 5.10 8.44
C GLY A 229 -13.04 4.55 9.09
N GLY A 230 -14.15 5.25 8.92
CA GLY A 230 -15.48 4.84 9.38
C GLY A 230 -15.56 4.44 10.85
N ASP A 231 -16.16 3.29 11.14
CA ASP A 231 -16.32 2.79 12.51
C ASP A 231 -14.99 2.53 13.23
N HIS A 232 -13.91 2.22 12.50
CA HIS A 232 -12.59 2.08 13.07
C HIS A 232 -12.05 3.39 13.62
N LEU A 233 -12.19 4.48 12.85
CA LEU A 233 -11.77 5.81 13.30
C LEU A 233 -12.59 6.29 14.49
N GLU A 234 -13.91 6.07 14.47
CA GLU A 234 -14.78 6.41 15.62
C GLU A 234 -14.38 5.62 16.88
N ALA A 235 -14.16 4.31 16.73
CA ALA A 235 -13.73 3.46 17.85
C ALA A 235 -12.37 3.90 18.40
N ALA A 236 -11.41 4.20 17.51
CA ALA A 236 -10.07 4.66 17.90
C ALA A 236 -10.11 6.00 18.64
N ILE A 237 -10.90 6.99 18.19
CA ILE A 237 -11.08 8.27 18.90
C ILE A 237 -11.60 8.02 20.32
N GLY A 238 -12.52 7.03 20.45
CA GLY A 238 -13.03 6.61 21.77
C GLY A 238 -11.96 6.00 22.69
N ALA A 239 -11.07 5.18 22.12
CA ALA A 239 -10.04 4.42 22.86
C ALA A 239 -8.74 5.20 23.08
N LEU A 240 -8.43 6.22 22.29
CA LEU A 240 -7.21 7.01 22.43
C LEU A 240 -7.10 7.64 23.82
N ASN A 241 -5.93 7.53 24.42
CA ASN A 241 -5.55 8.17 25.68
C ASN A 241 -5.42 9.70 25.51
N VAL A 242 -5.26 10.41 26.62
CA VAL A 242 -4.99 11.85 26.59
C VAL A 242 -3.66 12.12 25.86
N HIS A 243 -3.68 13.05 24.90
CA HIS A 243 -2.59 13.33 23.97
C HIS A 243 -2.32 12.21 22.95
N GLY A 244 -3.27 11.30 22.75
CA GLY A 244 -3.19 10.27 21.73
C GLY A 244 -3.06 10.84 20.32
N ARG A 245 -2.46 10.04 19.42
CA ARG A 245 -2.12 10.45 18.06
C ARG A 245 -2.68 9.46 17.06
N ALA A 246 -3.19 9.99 15.94
CA ALA A 246 -3.67 9.16 14.83
C ALA A 246 -3.03 9.58 13.52
N THR A 247 -2.41 8.64 12.82
CA THR A 247 -2.03 8.78 11.42
C THR A 247 -3.18 8.33 10.54
N ILE A 248 -3.73 9.25 9.74
CA ILE A 248 -4.78 8.95 8.77
C ILE A 248 -4.10 8.69 7.43
N CYS A 249 -3.89 7.40 7.14
CA CYS A 249 -3.21 6.91 5.94
C CYS A 249 -4.19 6.59 4.81
N GLY A 250 -5.36 6.03 5.14
CA GLY A 250 -6.36 5.65 4.16
C GLY A 250 -7.75 5.46 4.77
N MET A 251 -8.77 5.49 3.91
CA MET A 251 -10.17 5.33 4.31
C MET A 251 -10.89 4.34 3.37
N ILE A 252 -10.35 3.10 3.26
CA ILE A 252 -10.84 2.13 2.28
C ILE A 252 -12.33 1.79 2.45
N ALA A 253 -12.88 1.94 3.67
CA ALA A 253 -14.31 1.76 3.91
C ALA A 253 -15.20 2.72 3.10
N GLN A 254 -14.65 3.84 2.60
CA GLN A 254 -15.40 4.88 1.90
C GLN A 254 -15.13 4.90 0.39
N TYR A 255 -14.12 4.18 -0.12
CA TYR A 255 -13.66 4.33 -1.51
C TYR A 255 -14.71 3.95 -2.55
N ASN A 256 -15.60 3.02 -2.24
CA ASN A 256 -16.69 2.58 -3.13
C ASN A 256 -18.05 3.12 -2.70
N ALA A 257 -18.11 4.10 -1.80
CA ALA A 257 -19.37 4.71 -1.39
C ALA A 257 -20.00 5.50 -2.55
N THR A 258 -21.31 5.39 -2.71
CA THR A 258 -22.09 6.13 -3.70
C THR A 258 -22.77 7.36 -3.12
N GLU A 259 -22.82 7.43 -1.79
CA GLU A 259 -23.36 8.54 -1.01
C GLU A 259 -22.34 9.03 0.01
N PRO A 260 -22.41 10.29 0.46
CA PRO A 260 -21.55 10.80 1.52
C PRO A 260 -21.66 9.94 2.78
N THR A 261 -20.54 9.43 3.27
CA THR A 261 -20.49 8.66 4.52
C THR A 261 -20.40 9.59 5.72
N PRO A 262 -21.17 9.33 6.81
CA PRO A 262 -21.07 10.12 8.02
C PRO A 262 -19.65 10.04 8.63
N GLY A 263 -19.17 11.15 9.19
CA GLY A 263 -17.95 11.16 9.99
C GLY A 263 -18.16 10.55 11.39
N PRO A 264 -17.07 10.43 12.18
CA PRO A 264 -17.16 9.99 13.57
C PRO A 264 -18.08 10.88 14.41
N ARG A 265 -18.97 10.27 15.19
CA ARG A 265 -19.96 10.99 16.03
C ARG A 265 -19.37 11.54 17.33
N ASN A 266 -18.17 11.10 17.69
CA ASN A 266 -17.51 11.38 18.95
C ASN A 266 -16.34 12.38 18.83
N MET A 267 -16.34 13.24 17.82
CA MET A 267 -15.29 14.24 17.56
C MET A 267 -15.03 15.18 18.74
N ALA A 268 -16.04 15.41 19.61
CA ALA A 268 -15.87 16.22 20.82
C ALA A 268 -14.79 15.67 21.78
N LEU A 269 -14.50 14.36 21.74
CA LEU A 269 -13.44 13.75 22.53
C LEU A 269 -12.04 14.25 22.15
N ILE A 270 -11.85 14.73 20.92
CA ILE A 270 -10.59 15.32 20.46
C ILE A 270 -10.21 16.51 21.37
N ILE A 271 -11.20 17.34 21.74
CA ILE A 271 -10.98 18.50 22.62
C ILE A 271 -10.56 18.03 24.02
N GLY A 272 -11.39 17.20 24.65
CA GLY A 272 -11.16 16.75 26.03
C GLY A 272 -9.86 15.96 26.20
N LYS A 273 -9.52 15.13 25.22
CA LYS A 273 -8.30 14.31 25.23
C LYS A 273 -7.09 14.98 24.57
N ARG A 274 -7.25 16.17 23.95
CA ARG A 274 -6.20 16.91 23.21
C ARG A 274 -5.54 16.01 22.16
N LEU A 275 -6.37 15.29 21.37
CA LEU A 275 -5.89 14.35 20.36
C LEU A 275 -5.30 15.09 19.15
N ARG A 276 -4.33 14.44 18.49
CA ARG A 276 -3.81 14.86 17.20
C ARG A 276 -4.19 13.81 16.14
N LEU A 277 -4.99 14.20 15.16
CA LEU A 277 -5.32 13.39 13.98
C LEU A 277 -4.67 14.06 12.79
N GLN A 278 -3.78 13.38 12.09
CA GLN A 278 -2.99 13.95 10.99
C GLN A 278 -3.03 13.06 9.77
N GLY A 279 -3.44 13.63 8.61
CA GLY A 279 -3.31 12.99 7.32
C GLY A 279 -1.86 12.89 6.90
N MET A 280 -1.52 11.88 6.08
CA MET A 280 -0.19 11.70 5.52
C MET A 280 -0.23 11.36 4.04
N LEU A 281 0.79 11.82 3.33
CA LEU A 281 1.15 11.37 1.99
C LEU A 281 2.61 10.91 2.02
N VAL A 282 2.87 9.68 1.62
CA VAL A 282 4.23 9.10 1.68
C VAL A 282 5.26 9.90 0.86
N GLY A 283 4.83 10.57 -0.21
CA GLY A 283 5.70 11.42 -1.03
C GLY A 283 6.34 12.60 -0.27
N ASP A 284 5.69 13.08 0.81
CA ASP A 284 6.19 14.17 1.64
C ASP A 284 7.33 13.72 2.58
N HIS A 285 7.59 12.40 2.65
CA HIS A 285 8.57 11.77 3.53
C HIS A 285 9.66 11.01 2.75
N ALA A 286 9.93 11.42 1.50
CA ALA A 286 10.92 10.76 0.64
C ALA A 286 12.35 10.85 1.20
N ASP A 287 12.65 11.83 2.04
CA ASP A 287 13.90 12.00 2.75
C ASP A 287 14.20 10.86 3.74
N LEU A 288 13.18 10.17 4.23
CA LEU A 288 13.31 9.01 5.10
C LEU A 288 13.71 7.73 4.34
N GLN A 289 13.62 7.71 3.00
CA GLN A 289 13.84 6.51 2.19
C GLN A 289 15.19 5.80 2.48
N PRO A 290 16.34 6.49 2.57
CA PRO A 290 17.61 5.81 2.81
C PRO A 290 17.65 5.09 4.16
N LYS A 291 17.21 5.77 5.23
CA LYS A 291 17.16 5.22 6.58
C LYS A 291 16.16 4.06 6.68
N PHE A 292 14.99 4.23 6.08
CA PHE A 292 13.96 3.19 6.00
C PHE A 292 14.50 1.91 5.36
N VAL A 293 15.14 2.02 4.19
CA VAL A 293 15.68 0.85 3.48
C VAL A 293 16.76 0.17 4.31
N GLU A 294 17.70 0.91 4.91
CA GLU A 294 18.75 0.36 5.75
C GLU A 294 18.18 -0.43 6.93
N GLU A 295 17.27 0.15 7.70
CA GLU A 295 16.71 -0.49 8.90
C GLU A 295 15.84 -1.70 8.53
N VAL A 296 14.92 -1.54 7.56
CA VAL A 296 13.99 -2.61 7.17
C VAL A 296 14.70 -3.76 6.49
N ALA A 297 15.69 -3.49 5.62
CA ALA A 297 16.50 -4.57 5.04
C ALA A 297 17.28 -5.35 6.12
N GLY A 298 17.77 -4.68 7.15
CA GLY A 298 18.39 -5.32 8.30
C GLY A 298 17.44 -6.28 9.04
N TRP A 299 16.24 -5.82 9.36
CA TRP A 299 15.23 -6.65 10.04
C TRP A 299 14.68 -7.79 9.17
N LEU A 300 14.61 -7.59 7.84
CA LEU A 300 14.28 -8.67 6.92
C LEU A 300 15.37 -9.75 6.90
N ALA A 301 16.62 -9.34 6.82
CA ALA A 301 17.78 -10.25 6.79
C ALA A 301 17.93 -11.04 8.11
N SER A 302 17.61 -10.43 9.26
CA SER A 302 17.62 -11.11 10.56
C SER A 302 16.36 -11.97 10.82
N GLY A 303 15.32 -11.81 9.99
CA GLY A 303 14.02 -12.50 10.18
C GLY A 303 13.15 -11.89 11.28
N GLU A 304 13.53 -10.75 11.83
CA GLU A 304 12.74 -10.02 12.83
C GLU A 304 11.50 -9.35 12.22
N LEU A 305 11.58 -8.92 10.96
CA LEU A 305 10.42 -8.43 10.21
C LEU A 305 10.05 -9.43 9.13
N LYS A 306 8.75 -9.75 9.07
CA LYS A 306 8.18 -10.70 8.11
C LYS A 306 7.20 -9.98 7.20
N TYR A 307 7.05 -10.45 5.97
CA TYR A 307 6.04 -9.94 5.05
C TYR A 307 5.41 -11.08 4.25
N ARG A 308 4.22 -10.82 3.74
CA ARG A 308 3.52 -11.70 2.80
C ARG A 308 3.06 -10.91 1.60
N GLU A 309 2.96 -11.62 0.49
CA GLU A 309 2.45 -11.10 -0.77
C GLU A 309 1.34 -12.03 -1.25
N THR A 310 0.30 -11.44 -1.83
CA THR A 310 -0.71 -12.15 -2.61
C THR A 310 -0.42 -11.87 -4.06
N THR A 311 0.10 -12.88 -4.75
CA THR A 311 0.46 -12.77 -6.17
C THR A 311 -0.65 -13.33 -7.04
N VAL A 312 -1.07 -12.54 -8.02
CA VAL A 312 -1.99 -12.95 -9.07
C VAL A 312 -1.20 -13.04 -10.37
N GLU A 313 -1.29 -14.18 -11.06
CA GLU A 313 -0.52 -14.45 -12.28
C GLU A 313 -1.23 -13.91 -13.52
N GLY A 314 -0.48 -13.30 -14.44
CA GLY A 314 -0.94 -12.85 -15.75
C GLY A 314 -1.58 -11.45 -15.73
N ILE A 315 -1.25 -10.65 -16.74
CA ILE A 315 -1.78 -9.31 -16.90
C ILE A 315 -3.31 -9.28 -17.00
N GLU A 316 -3.89 -10.28 -17.64
CA GLU A 316 -5.33 -10.43 -17.84
C GLU A 316 -6.12 -10.43 -16.52
N ASN A 317 -5.50 -10.83 -15.43
CA ASN A 317 -6.10 -10.90 -14.09
C ASN A 317 -5.89 -9.60 -13.26
N GLY A 318 -5.35 -8.53 -13.87
CA GLY A 318 -5.10 -7.26 -13.16
C GLY A 318 -6.35 -6.61 -12.58
N TYR A 319 -7.49 -6.67 -13.30
CA TYR A 319 -8.77 -6.22 -12.79
C TYR A 319 -9.22 -7.03 -11.57
N ASP A 320 -9.16 -8.36 -11.64
CA ASP A 320 -9.58 -9.23 -10.53
C ASP A 320 -8.70 -9.04 -9.30
N ALA A 321 -7.38 -8.87 -9.49
CA ALA A 321 -6.45 -8.53 -8.41
C ALA A 321 -6.85 -7.22 -7.72
N PHE A 322 -7.23 -6.19 -8.49
CA PHE A 322 -7.63 -4.90 -7.94
C PHE A 322 -8.96 -4.98 -7.17
N VAL A 323 -9.97 -5.64 -7.72
CA VAL A 323 -11.25 -5.82 -7.04
C VAL A 323 -11.11 -6.72 -5.81
N GLY A 324 -10.31 -7.79 -5.91
CA GLY A 324 -9.98 -8.65 -4.77
C GLY A 324 -9.30 -7.89 -3.63
N LEU A 325 -8.38 -6.97 -3.96
CA LEU A 325 -7.79 -6.07 -2.97
C LEU A 325 -8.87 -5.23 -2.26
N LEU A 326 -9.78 -4.60 -3.00
CA LEU A 326 -10.84 -3.76 -2.42
C LEU A 326 -11.82 -4.58 -1.54
N ARG A 327 -11.98 -5.89 -1.82
CA ARG A 327 -12.75 -6.83 -1.00
C ARG A 327 -11.98 -7.35 0.20
N GLY A 328 -10.68 -7.03 0.29
CA GLY A 328 -9.80 -7.53 1.34
C GLY A 328 -9.48 -9.01 1.21
N GLU A 329 -9.38 -9.55 0.00
CA GLU A 329 -9.03 -10.96 -0.25
C GLU A 329 -7.53 -11.21 -0.09
N ASN A 330 -6.69 -10.16 -0.22
CA ASN A 330 -5.25 -10.25 -0.04
C ASN A 330 -4.83 -10.41 1.41
N THR A 331 -3.71 -11.08 1.61
CA THR A 331 -2.89 -11.01 2.82
C THR A 331 -1.56 -10.36 2.45
N GLY A 332 -1.17 -9.31 3.18
CA GLY A 332 -0.01 -8.51 2.83
C GLY A 332 -0.20 -7.70 1.54
N LYS A 333 0.85 -7.58 0.74
CA LYS A 333 0.84 -6.83 -0.51
C LYS A 333 0.20 -7.61 -1.66
N MET A 334 -0.77 -7.01 -2.34
CA MET A 334 -1.32 -7.54 -3.60
C MET A 334 -0.47 -7.06 -4.77
N ILE A 335 -0.02 -7.98 -5.60
CA ILE A 335 0.77 -7.75 -6.82
C ILE A 335 0.28 -8.63 -7.96
N VAL A 336 0.53 -8.19 -9.18
CA VAL A 336 0.32 -8.99 -10.39
C VAL A 336 1.68 -9.35 -10.98
N SER A 337 1.90 -10.66 -11.19
CA SER A 337 3.10 -11.22 -11.84
C SER A 337 2.89 -11.27 -13.35
N LEU A 338 3.90 -10.85 -14.09
CA LEU A 338 3.92 -10.82 -15.55
C LEU A 338 4.98 -11.77 -16.14
N ALA A 339 5.51 -12.66 -15.30
CA ALA A 339 6.61 -13.56 -15.68
C ALA A 339 6.17 -14.66 -16.65
#